data_6bba88d873f21cab5b83249ffe06eeeb
#
_entry.id   6bba88d873f21cab5b83249ffe06eeeb
#
_cell.length_a   1.000
_cell.length_b   1.000
_cell.length_c   1.000
_cell.angle_alpha   90.00
_cell.angle_beta   90.00
_cell.angle_gamma   90.00
#
_symmetry.space_group_name_H-M   'P 1'
#
loop_
_entity.id
_entity.type
_entity.pdbx_description
1 polymer ?
#
loop_
_entity_poly.entity_id
_entity_poly.type
_entity_poly.pdbx_seq_one_letter_code
_entity_poly.pdbx_strand_id
1 'polypeptide(L)'
;MYKRQVIQDAEDIIVQVNGDQEFKAKVLGADPLMDIAVLQLETEEKFTPVAFGDSDKARIGDWVIAIGNPFGLGGTVTAGIISARNRSIGLSRYEDYIQTDASINQGNSGGPLFNMDGDVVGINTAILGQSGSIGIGFACLLYTSPSPRD
;
A
#
# COMPACT_ATOMS: atom_id res chain seq x y z
N MET A 1 12.08 -5.60 1.64
CA MET A 1 12.49 -4.34 2.30
C MET A 1 11.25 -3.79 2.99
N TYR A 2 11.24 -3.81 4.31
CA TYR A 2 10.05 -3.46 5.10
C TYR A 2 9.93 -1.94 5.20
N LYS A 3 8.70 -1.43 5.07
CA LYS A 3 8.46 0.01 4.95
C LYS A 3 8.67 0.80 6.22
N ARG A 4 8.47 0.18 7.38
CA ARG A 4 8.82 0.80 8.65
C ARG A 4 10.30 1.16 8.73
N GLN A 5 11.16 0.41 8.03
CA GLN A 5 12.60 0.71 7.98
C GLN A 5 12.92 2.05 7.32
N VAL A 6 12.02 2.57 6.46
CA VAL A 6 12.19 3.89 5.83
C VAL A 6 12.05 5.03 6.82
N ILE A 7 11.21 4.84 7.87
CA ILE A 7 10.95 5.86 8.89
C ILE A 7 11.60 5.53 10.24
N GLN A 8 12.18 4.33 10.39
CA GLN A 8 12.81 3.93 11.62
C GLN A 8 14.11 4.74 11.81
N ASP A 9 14.23 5.41 12.96
CA ASP A 9 15.38 6.27 13.31
C ASP A 9 15.62 7.47 12.37
N ALA A 10 14.63 7.85 11.54
CA ALA A 10 14.71 9.04 10.73
C ALA A 10 14.48 10.30 11.59
N GLU A 11 15.43 11.22 11.57
CA GLU A 11 15.29 12.54 12.24
C GLU A 11 14.35 13.45 11.43
N ASP A 12 14.39 13.37 10.11
CA ASP A 12 13.53 14.10 9.18
C ASP A 12 12.91 13.16 8.16
N ILE A 13 11.61 13.30 7.94
CA ILE A 13 10.88 12.58 6.89
C ILE A 13 10.43 13.60 5.85
N ILE A 14 10.84 13.40 4.61
CA ILE A 14 10.45 14.22 3.48
C ILE A 14 9.62 13.38 2.53
N VAL A 15 8.44 13.88 2.17
CA VAL A 15 7.54 13.26 1.18
C VAL A 15 7.57 14.09 -0.08
N GLN A 16 7.95 13.47 -1.18
CA GLN A 16 7.93 14.09 -2.50
C GLN A 16 6.58 13.83 -3.17
N VAL A 17 5.94 14.91 -3.64
CA VAL A 17 4.65 14.89 -4.32
C VAL A 17 4.78 15.57 -5.68
N ASN A 18 4.18 15.00 -6.71
CA ASN A 18 4.12 15.57 -8.06
C ASN A 18 5.47 16.05 -8.62
N GLY A 19 6.48 15.20 -8.59
CA GLY A 19 7.80 15.49 -9.13
C GLY A 19 8.70 16.21 -8.14
N ASP A 20 8.66 17.54 -8.10
CA ASP A 20 9.65 18.35 -7.39
C ASP A 20 9.15 18.97 -6.06
N GLN A 21 7.88 18.79 -5.72
CA GLN A 21 7.34 19.31 -4.46
C GLN A 21 7.70 18.40 -3.30
N GLU A 22 8.41 18.95 -2.32
CA GLU A 22 8.82 18.23 -1.12
C GLU A 22 8.15 18.83 0.11
N PHE A 23 7.59 17.97 0.96
CA PHE A 23 6.96 18.36 2.22
C PHE A 23 7.58 17.58 3.37
N LYS A 24 7.85 18.28 4.48
CA LYS A 24 8.14 17.60 5.73
C LYS A 24 6.92 16.84 6.22
N ALA A 25 7.15 15.72 6.85
CA ALA A 25 6.09 14.89 7.38
C ALA A 25 6.42 14.45 8.81
N LYS A 26 5.36 14.31 9.61
CA LYS A 26 5.40 13.73 10.96
C LYS A 26 4.75 12.37 10.97
N VAL A 27 5.30 11.43 11.72
CA VAL A 27 4.67 10.15 12.00
C VAL A 27 3.55 10.37 13.01
N LEU A 28 2.29 10.13 12.59
CA LEU A 28 1.13 10.13 13.48
C LEU A 28 0.99 8.82 14.25
N GLY A 29 1.36 7.72 13.61
CA GLY A 29 1.33 6.40 14.19
C GLY A 29 1.97 5.37 13.28
N ALA A 30 2.39 4.25 13.85
CA ALA A 30 2.94 3.13 13.11
C ALA A 30 2.49 1.82 13.75
N ASP A 31 2.11 0.86 12.93
CA ASP A 31 1.83 -0.51 13.34
C ASP A 31 2.96 -1.42 12.84
N PRO A 32 3.81 -1.90 13.75
CA PRO A 32 4.91 -2.80 13.39
C PRO A 32 4.46 -4.17 12.87
N LEU A 33 3.27 -4.62 13.27
CA LEU A 33 2.76 -5.95 12.90
C LEU A 33 2.19 -5.96 11.48
N MET A 34 1.62 -4.82 11.07
CA MET A 34 1.09 -4.64 9.71
C MET A 34 2.09 -3.97 8.76
N ASP A 35 3.24 -3.53 9.28
CA ASP A 35 4.26 -2.77 8.53
C ASP A 35 3.70 -1.50 7.87
N ILE A 36 2.77 -0.83 8.54
CA ILE A 36 2.11 0.40 8.10
C ILE A 36 2.47 1.56 9.01
N ALA A 37 2.66 2.74 8.43
CA ALA A 37 2.78 3.99 9.16
C ALA A 37 1.90 5.05 8.53
N VAL A 38 1.32 5.91 9.37
CA VAL A 38 0.54 7.07 8.97
C VAL A 38 1.40 8.31 9.14
N LEU A 39 1.56 9.06 8.05
CA LEU A 39 2.32 10.30 8.01
C LEU A 39 1.37 11.47 7.82
N GLN A 40 1.65 12.58 8.51
CA GLN A 40 1.00 13.87 8.28
C GLN A 40 1.99 14.81 7.61
N LEU A 41 1.63 15.33 6.44
CA LEU A 41 2.40 16.37 5.78
C LEU A 41 2.28 17.69 6.53
N GLU A 42 3.38 18.40 6.68
CA GLU A 42 3.42 19.75 7.27
C GLU A 42 3.17 20.78 6.17
N THR A 43 1.92 20.93 5.79
CA THR A 43 1.51 21.87 4.75
C THR A 43 0.07 22.31 4.94
N GLU A 44 -0.26 23.50 4.45
CA GLU A 44 -1.64 23.98 4.31
C GLU A 44 -2.26 23.66 2.94
N GLU A 45 -1.47 23.07 2.04
CA GLU A 45 -1.91 22.66 0.72
C GLU A 45 -2.95 21.56 0.81
N LYS A 46 -3.99 21.65 0.00
CA LYS A 46 -5.09 20.67 -0.02
C LYS A 46 -4.87 19.67 -1.12
N PHE A 47 -4.81 18.41 -0.75
CA PHE A 47 -4.76 17.28 -1.68
C PHE A 47 -6.15 16.67 -1.84
N THR A 48 -6.43 16.16 -3.04
CA THR A 48 -7.65 15.38 -3.28
C THR A 48 -7.48 14.00 -2.68
N PRO A 49 -8.27 13.61 -1.67
CA PRO A 49 -8.14 12.29 -1.08
C PRO A 49 -8.71 11.22 -2.01
N VAL A 50 -8.19 10.01 -1.90
CA VAL A 50 -8.80 8.81 -2.46
C VAL A 50 -9.74 8.17 -1.43
N ALA A 51 -10.80 7.50 -1.90
CA ALA A 51 -11.69 6.75 -1.03
C ALA A 51 -11.09 5.38 -0.71
N PHE A 52 -11.35 4.89 0.50
CA PHE A 52 -11.10 3.50 0.84
C PHE A 52 -12.34 2.67 0.51
N GLY A 53 -12.14 1.62 -0.27
CA GLY A 53 -13.17 0.65 -0.59
C GLY A 53 -13.27 -0.43 0.50
N ASP A 54 -14.35 -1.19 0.40
CA ASP A 54 -14.59 -2.34 1.26
C ASP A 54 -13.86 -3.57 0.66
N SER A 55 -12.73 -3.91 1.25
CA SER A 55 -11.92 -5.05 0.80
C SER A 55 -12.63 -6.40 0.98
N ASP A 56 -13.65 -6.48 1.87
CA ASP A 56 -14.42 -7.71 2.04
C ASP A 56 -15.34 -8.02 0.86
N LYS A 57 -15.70 -7.00 0.09
CA LYS A 57 -16.48 -7.15 -1.15
C LYS A 57 -15.64 -7.52 -2.36
N ALA A 58 -14.32 -7.37 -2.27
CA ALA A 58 -13.40 -7.73 -3.34
C ALA A 58 -13.42 -9.24 -3.60
N ARG A 59 -13.49 -9.66 -4.84
CA ARG A 59 -13.63 -11.07 -5.25
C ARG A 59 -12.41 -11.53 -6.04
N ILE A 60 -12.10 -12.80 -5.95
CA ILE A 60 -11.11 -13.44 -6.85
C ILE A 60 -11.58 -13.26 -8.29
N GLY A 61 -10.69 -12.78 -9.15
CA GLY A 61 -10.97 -12.44 -10.55
C GLY A 61 -11.31 -10.97 -10.79
N ASP A 62 -11.60 -10.17 -9.77
CA ASP A 62 -11.83 -8.74 -9.94
C ASP A 62 -10.53 -8.04 -10.38
N TRP A 63 -10.65 -7.13 -11.35
CA TRP A 63 -9.52 -6.33 -11.82
C TRP A 63 -9.06 -5.35 -10.77
N VAL A 64 -7.74 -5.20 -10.66
CA VAL A 64 -7.10 -4.23 -9.76
C VAL A 64 -5.96 -3.52 -10.46
N ILE A 65 -5.68 -2.31 -9.97
CA ILE A 65 -4.60 -1.44 -10.46
C ILE A 65 -3.70 -1.10 -9.27
N ALA A 66 -2.42 -1.45 -9.39
CA ALA A 66 -1.41 -1.05 -8.42
C ALA A 66 -0.67 0.19 -8.93
N ILE A 67 -0.57 1.21 -8.08
CA ILE A 67 0.16 2.43 -8.36
C ILE A 67 1.33 2.57 -7.38
N GLY A 68 2.46 3.01 -7.89
CA GLY A 68 3.65 3.24 -7.08
C GLY A 68 4.65 4.13 -7.82
N ASN A 69 5.78 4.36 -7.18
CA ASN A 69 6.90 5.11 -7.78
C ASN A 69 8.19 4.29 -7.67
N PRO A 70 8.30 3.18 -8.43
CA PRO A 70 9.49 2.34 -8.41
C PRO A 70 10.70 3.14 -8.92
N PHE A 71 11.79 3.05 -8.15
CA PHE A 71 13.08 3.68 -8.48
C PHE A 71 13.07 5.22 -8.56
N GLY A 72 11.99 5.89 -8.11
CA GLY A 72 11.87 7.36 -8.22
C GLY A 72 11.72 7.89 -9.64
N LEU A 73 11.35 7.02 -10.59
CA LEU A 73 11.22 7.37 -12.02
C LEU A 73 9.87 8.02 -12.37
N GLY A 74 9.05 8.31 -11.39
CA GLY A 74 7.68 8.80 -11.56
C GLY A 74 6.65 7.69 -11.34
N GLY A 75 5.37 8.07 -11.37
CA GLY A 75 4.27 7.15 -11.11
C GLY A 75 4.24 6.00 -12.11
N THR A 76 4.24 4.78 -11.59
CA THR A 76 4.11 3.55 -12.40
C THR A 76 2.79 2.89 -12.07
N VAL A 77 2.08 2.46 -13.10
CA VAL A 77 0.78 1.79 -13.01
C VAL A 77 0.93 0.39 -13.56
N THR A 78 0.51 -0.61 -12.78
CA THR A 78 0.40 -2.00 -13.22
C THR A 78 -1.02 -2.49 -12.98
N ALA A 79 -1.50 -3.41 -13.81
CA ALA A 79 -2.84 -3.98 -13.71
C ALA A 79 -2.77 -5.50 -13.62
N GLY A 80 -3.74 -6.07 -12.96
CA GLY A 80 -3.91 -7.49 -12.81
C GLY A 80 -5.27 -7.81 -12.19
N ILE A 81 -5.39 -9.00 -11.61
CA ILE A 81 -6.59 -9.45 -10.91
C ILE A 81 -6.29 -9.80 -9.46
N ILE A 82 -7.30 -9.89 -8.66
CA ILE A 82 -7.23 -10.55 -7.35
C ILE A 82 -7.09 -12.06 -7.60
N SER A 83 -5.95 -12.62 -7.30
CA SER A 83 -5.66 -14.05 -7.49
C SER A 83 -6.12 -14.90 -6.31
N ALA A 84 -6.06 -14.33 -5.10
CA ALA A 84 -6.50 -14.95 -3.85
C ALA A 84 -6.78 -13.89 -2.78
N ARG A 85 -7.48 -14.31 -1.72
CA ARG A 85 -7.76 -13.50 -0.53
C ARG A 85 -7.37 -14.27 0.73
N ASN A 86 -7.28 -13.56 1.83
CA ASN A 86 -7.00 -14.14 3.15
C ASN A 86 -5.72 -14.99 3.14
N ARG A 87 -4.68 -14.47 2.48
CA ARG A 87 -3.37 -15.13 2.43
C ARG A 87 -2.52 -14.74 3.63
N SER A 88 -1.92 -15.75 4.25
CA SER A 88 -0.85 -15.60 5.21
C SER A 88 0.44 -16.13 4.59
N ILE A 89 1.51 -15.36 4.66
CA ILE A 89 2.82 -15.69 4.06
C ILE A 89 3.92 -15.85 5.12
N GLY A 90 3.57 -15.81 6.40
CA GLY A 90 4.47 -16.10 7.51
C GLY A 90 5.38 -14.94 7.92
N LEU A 91 5.05 -13.71 7.53
CA LEU A 91 5.82 -12.50 7.90
C LEU A 91 5.36 -11.89 9.23
N SER A 92 4.10 -12.08 9.61
CA SER A 92 3.53 -11.57 10.86
C SER A 92 2.44 -12.49 11.43
N ARG A 93 1.99 -12.19 12.66
CA ARG A 93 0.90 -12.96 13.31
C ARG A 93 -0.50 -12.58 12.80
N TYR A 94 -0.64 -11.39 12.21
CA TYR A 94 -1.91 -10.83 11.77
C TYR A 94 -1.84 -10.55 10.27
N GLU A 95 -1.63 -11.62 9.51
CA GLU A 95 -1.53 -11.53 8.07
C GLU A 95 -2.87 -11.80 7.44
N ASP A 96 -3.36 -10.82 6.70
CA ASP A 96 -4.50 -10.97 5.85
C ASP A 96 -4.24 -10.16 4.56
N TYR A 97 -3.81 -10.87 3.52
CA TYR A 97 -3.41 -10.24 2.28
C TYR A 97 -4.34 -10.58 1.13
N ILE A 98 -4.54 -9.59 0.26
CA ILE A 98 -4.96 -9.81 -1.13
C ILE A 98 -3.72 -10.24 -1.90
N GLN A 99 -3.82 -11.36 -2.61
CA GLN A 99 -2.83 -11.76 -3.61
C GLN A 99 -3.27 -11.26 -4.97
N THR A 100 -2.35 -10.68 -5.73
CA THR A 100 -2.58 -10.19 -7.10
C THR A 100 -1.44 -10.58 -8.03
N ASP A 101 -1.75 -10.74 -9.30
CA ASP A 101 -0.76 -10.89 -10.37
C ASP A 101 -0.37 -9.55 -11.02
N ALA A 102 -0.99 -8.43 -10.62
CA ALA A 102 -0.47 -7.12 -10.95
C ALA A 102 0.99 -7.03 -10.50
N SER A 103 1.87 -6.55 -11.37
CA SER A 103 3.31 -6.53 -11.10
C SER A 103 3.63 -5.60 -9.93
N ILE A 104 3.94 -6.17 -8.77
CA ILE A 104 4.45 -5.47 -7.60
C ILE A 104 5.96 -5.63 -7.57
N ASN A 105 6.67 -4.50 -7.54
CA ASN A 105 8.13 -4.44 -7.51
C ASN A 105 8.60 -3.49 -6.40
N GLN A 106 9.91 -3.39 -6.19
CA GLN A 106 10.47 -2.40 -5.29
C GLN A 106 10.05 -1.00 -5.72
N GLY A 107 9.45 -0.23 -4.80
CA GLY A 107 8.91 1.10 -5.05
C GLY A 107 7.38 1.17 -5.22
N ASN A 108 6.69 0.08 -5.58
CA ASN A 108 5.23 0.05 -5.50
C ASN A 108 4.74 -0.14 -4.05
N SER A 109 5.60 -0.66 -3.22
CA SER A 109 5.29 -0.92 -1.82
C SER A 109 4.88 0.38 -1.10
N GLY A 110 3.69 0.43 -0.38
CA GLY A 110 3.02 1.56 0.25
C GLY A 110 2.10 2.32 -0.67
N GLY A 111 2.20 2.04 -1.95
CA GLY A 111 1.24 2.53 -2.89
C GLY A 111 -0.10 1.80 -2.79
N PRO A 112 -1.16 2.41 -3.31
CA PRO A 112 -2.50 1.85 -3.28
C PRO A 112 -2.68 0.72 -4.30
N LEU A 113 -3.54 -0.22 -3.94
CA LEU A 113 -4.19 -1.16 -4.85
C LEU A 113 -5.64 -0.72 -5.03
N PHE A 114 -5.99 -0.29 -6.23
CA PHE A 114 -7.33 0.21 -6.58
C PHE A 114 -8.19 -0.89 -7.19
N ASN A 115 -9.49 -0.83 -6.92
CA ASN A 115 -10.50 -1.52 -7.73
C ASN A 115 -10.86 -0.71 -8.98
N MET A 116 -11.80 -1.21 -9.79
CA MET A 116 -12.24 -0.53 -11.01
C MET A 116 -13.19 0.66 -10.75
N ASP A 117 -13.68 0.81 -9.52
CA ASP A 117 -14.47 1.97 -9.09
C ASP A 117 -13.58 3.15 -8.66
N GLY A 118 -12.27 2.94 -8.55
CA GLY A 118 -11.29 3.93 -8.12
C GLY A 118 -11.11 4.01 -6.60
N ASP A 119 -11.60 3.00 -5.88
CA ASP A 119 -11.44 2.91 -4.44
C ASP A 119 -10.21 2.06 -4.10
N VAL A 120 -9.50 2.45 -3.04
CA VAL A 120 -8.35 1.70 -2.53
C VAL A 120 -8.84 0.49 -1.74
N VAL A 121 -8.54 -0.71 -2.21
CA VAL A 121 -8.91 -1.98 -1.56
C VAL A 121 -7.75 -2.63 -0.81
N GLY A 122 -6.54 -2.13 -0.99
CA GLY A 122 -5.35 -2.62 -0.29
C GLY A 122 -4.15 -1.69 -0.42
N ILE A 123 -3.16 -1.90 0.43
CA ILE A 123 -1.86 -1.24 0.38
C ILE A 123 -0.81 -2.26 -0.05
N ASN A 124 -0.14 -2.01 -1.16
CA ASN A 124 0.89 -2.91 -1.69
C ASN A 124 2.00 -3.11 -0.66
N THR A 125 2.32 -4.34 -0.32
CA THR A 125 3.21 -4.61 0.83
C THR A 125 4.40 -5.47 0.46
N ALA A 126 4.21 -6.62 -0.15
CA ALA A 126 5.24 -7.63 -0.31
C ALA A 126 5.18 -8.33 -1.66
N ILE A 127 6.30 -8.94 -2.02
CA ILE A 127 6.44 -9.85 -3.16
C ILE A 127 7.07 -11.16 -2.69
N LEU A 128 6.67 -12.28 -3.28
CA LEU A 128 7.42 -13.53 -3.19
C LEU A 128 8.44 -13.56 -4.34
N GLY A 129 9.72 -13.57 -3.98
CA GLY A 129 10.82 -13.61 -4.93
C GLY A 129 11.89 -12.56 -4.66
N GLN A 130 13.15 -12.93 -4.85
CA GLN A 130 14.30 -12.03 -4.62
C GLN A 130 14.60 -11.11 -5.80
N SER A 131 14.07 -11.41 -6.99
CA SER A 131 14.46 -10.76 -8.25
C SER A 131 13.33 -9.98 -8.94
N GLY A 132 12.24 -9.66 -8.25
CA GLY A 132 11.11 -8.91 -8.79
C GLY A 132 9.82 -9.71 -8.88
N SER A 133 8.79 -9.12 -9.50
CA SER A 133 7.46 -9.73 -9.61
C SER A 133 7.50 -10.98 -10.48
N ILE A 134 6.99 -12.07 -9.94
CA ILE A 134 6.76 -13.34 -10.65
C ILE A 134 5.26 -13.62 -10.86
N GLY A 135 4.42 -12.57 -10.77
CA GLY A 135 2.96 -12.70 -10.82
C GLY A 135 2.34 -13.05 -9.46
N ILE A 136 3.09 -12.87 -8.37
CA ILE A 136 2.61 -13.07 -6.99
C ILE A 136 3.00 -11.86 -6.16
N GLY A 137 2.09 -10.92 -6.06
CA GLY A 137 2.18 -9.73 -5.21
C GLY A 137 1.15 -9.79 -4.09
N PHE A 138 1.41 -9.08 -3.01
CA PHE A 138 0.52 -9.01 -1.84
C PHE A 138 0.23 -7.57 -1.46
N ALA A 139 -1.04 -7.30 -1.17
CA ALA A 139 -1.51 -6.06 -0.60
C ALA A 139 -2.23 -6.33 0.71
N CYS A 140 -1.94 -5.53 1.74
CA CYS A 140 -2.63 -5.59 3.02
C CYS A 140 -4.08 -5.16 2.82
N LEU A 141 -5.03 -5.94 3.35
CA LEU A 141 -6.46 -5.63 3.34
C LEU A 141 -6.74 -4.37 4.15
N LEU A 142 -7.65 -3.57 3.63
CA LEU A 142 -8.21 -2.43 4.36
C LEU A 142 -9.55 -2.86 4.96
N TYR A 143 -9.57 -3.09 6.26
CA TYR A 143 -10.80 -3.34 6.97
C TYR A 143 -11.55 -2.03 7.20
N THR A 144 -12.75 -1.94 6.64
CA THR A 144 -13.70 -0.87 6.94
C THR A 144 -14.73 -1.31 7.99
N SER A 145 -14.46 -2.40 8.71
CA SER A 145 -15.37 -2.87 9.75
C SER A 145 -15.49 -1.81 10.84
N PRO A 146 -16.72 -1.37 11.18
CA PRO A 146 -16.90 -0.45 12.30
C PRO A 146 -16.35 -1.11 13.56
N SER A 147 -15.56 -0.36 14.31
CA SER A 147 -15.05 -0.81 15.60
C SER A 147 -16.23 -1.18 16.50
N PRO A 148 -16.18 -2.32 17.22
CA PRO A 148 -17.24 -2.69 18.16
C PRO A 148 -17.37 -1.73 19.37
N ARG A 149 -16.76 -0.56 19.31
CA ARG A 149 -16.70 0.44 20.40
C ARG A 149 -17.38 1.76 20.06
N ASP A 150 -18.17 1.83 19.01
CA ASP A 150 -19.04 2.96 18.73
C ASP A 150 -20.46 2.67 19.17
#